data_5357aa7b64299b1c8e8878c3658f854e
#
_entry.id   5357aa7b64299b1c8e8878c3658f854e
#
_cell.length_a   1.000
_cell.length_b   1.000
_cell.length_c   1.000
_cell.angle_alpha   90.00
_cell.angle_beta   90.00
_cell.angle_gamma   90.00
#
_symmetry.space_group_name_H-M   'P 1'
#
loop_
_entity.id
_entity.type
_entity.pdbx_description
1 polymer ?
#
loop_
_entity_poly.entity_id
_entity_poly.type
_entity_poly.pdbx_seq_one_letter_code
_entity_poly.pdbx_strand_id
1 'polypeptide(L)'
;MKTAEFNAANTGQFERTLIIADEGAHVSYLEGCTAPMRDENQLHAAVVELVALDHARIKYSTVQNWYPGDKDGKGGIYNFVTKRGVAHRGARDRKSVV
;
A
#
# COMPACT_ATOMS: atom_id res chain seq x y z
N MET A 1 -1.62 -14.07 2.46
CA MET A 1 -1.67 -12.74 1.84
C MET A 1 -2.69 -12.72 0.72
N LYS A 2 -3.46 -11.69 0.64
CA LYS A 2 -4.43 -11.51 -0.45
C LYS A 2 -4.35 -10.08 -0.95
N THR A 3 -4.24 -9.90 -2.27
CA THR A 3 -4.17 -8.60 -2.92
C THR A 3 -5.15 -8.55 -4.10
N ALA A 4 -5.84 -7.44 -4.24
CA ALA A 4 -6.67 -7.15 -5.40
C ALA A 4 -6.35 -5.75 -5.90
N GLU A 5 -6.19 -5.61 -7.22
CA GLU A 5 -5.88 -4.34 -7.86
C GLU A 5 -6.75 -4.15 -9.09
N PHE A 6 -7.22 -2.94 -9.28
CA PHE A 6 -7.93 -2.52 -10.48
C PHE A 6 -7.32 -1.22 -11.00
N ASN A 7 -6.98 -1.20 -12.28
CA ASN A 7 -6.37 -0.03 -12.91
C ASN A 7 -6.88 0.12 -14.35
N ALA A 8 -7.44 1.29 -14.66
CA ALA A 8 -7.90 1.63 -15.99
C ALA A 8 -7.75 3.13 -16.24
N ALA A 9 -7.66 3.52 -17.51
CA ALA A 9 -7.60 4.92 -17.90
C ALA A 9 -8.88 5.65 -17.44
N ASN A 10 -8.75 6.87 -16.91
CA ASN A 10 -9.82 7.74 -16.43
C ASN A 10 -10.63 7.20 -15.25
N THR A 11 -10.19 6.11 -14.63
CA THR A 11 -10.88 5.53 -13.46
C THR A 11 -10.04 5.51 -12.20
N GLY A 12 -8.72 5.32 -12.33
CA GLY A 12 -7.80 5.26 -11.21
C GLY A 12 -7.33 3.85 -10.90
N GLN A 13 -6.57 3.75 -9.80
CA GLN A 13 -6.06 2.49 -9.25
C GLN A 13 -6.70 2.23 -7.91
N PHE A 14 -7.20 1.02 -7.72
CA PHE A 14 -7.79 0.59 -6.46
C PHE A 14 -7.12 -0.70 -6.01
N GLU A 15 -6.60 -0.69 -4.79
CA GLU A 15 -5.88 -1.84 -4.22
C GLU A 15 -6.43 -2.17 -2.84
N ARG A 16 -6.47 -3.45 -2.54
CA ARG A 16 -6.72 -3.93 -1.19
C ARG A 16 -5.78 -5.08 -0.88
N THR A 17 -5.03 -4.95 0.20
CA THR A 17 -4.04 -5.94 0.63
C THR A 17 -4.33 -6.37 2.06
N LEU A 18 -4.36 -7.67 2.28
CA LEU A 18 -4.46 -8.26 3.61
C LEU A 18 -3.27 -9.19 3.83
N ILE A 19 -2.49 -8.92 4.86
CA ILE A 19 -1.36 -9.75 5.25
C ILE A 19 -1.63 -10.27 6.65
N ILE A 20 -1.64 -11.59 6.79
CA ILE A 20 -1.79 -12.25 8.08
C ILE A 20 -0.51 -13.03 8.36
N ALA A 21 0.18 -12.68 9.44
CA ALA A 21 1.32 -13.43 9.94
C ALA A 21 0.85 -14.39 11.02
N ASP A 22 0.99 -15.68 10.79
CA ASP A 22 0.61 -16.71 11.72
C ASP A 22 1.44 -16.67 13.00
N GLU A 23 1.02 -17.37 14.05
CA GLU A 23 1.69 -17.39 15.33
C GLU A 23 3.18 -17.68 15.18
N GLY A 24 4.03 -16.82 15.75
CA GLY A 24 5.48 -16.93 15.71
C GLY A 24 6.11 -16.66 14.35
N ALA A 25 5.35 -16.38 13.31
CA ALA A 25 5.89 -16.14 11.97
C ALA A 25 6.54 -14.76 11.86
N HIS A 26 7.55 -14.68 11.00
CA HIS A 26 8.19 -13.41 10.65
C HIS A 26 7.96 -13.15 9.17
N VAL A 27 7.29 -12.04 8.85
CA VAL A 27 6.96 -11.66 7.49
C VAL A 27 7.63 -10.33 7.16
N SER A 28 8.34 -10.29 6.05
CA SER A 28 8.85 -9.06 5.48
C SER A 28 8.22 -8.87 4.11
N TYR A 29 7.56 -7.74 3.92
CA TYR A 29 6.83 -7.44 2.69
C TYR A 29 7.29 -6.10 2.16
N LEU A 30 7.71 -6.08 0.90
CA LEU A 30 8.10 -4.85 0.21
C LEU A 30 7.18 -4.64 -0.98
N GLU A 31 6.57 -3.47 -1.04
CA GLU A 31 5.67 -3.09 -2.12
C GLU A 31 6.22 -1.86 -2.84
N GLY A 32 6.19 -1.90 -4.16
CA GLY A 32 6.51 -0.75 -4.99
C GLY A 32 5.26 -0.23 -5.67
N CYS A 33 5.06 1.09 -5.59
CA CYS A 33 3.94 1.76 -6.24
C CYS A 33 4.47 2.82 -7.19
N THR A 34 4.06 2.74 -8.46
CA THR A 34 4.37 3.74 -9.46
C THR A 34 3.13 4.06 -10.26
N ALA A 35 3.11 5.23 -10.88
CA ALA A 35 2.05 5.58 -11.81
C ALA A 35 2.64 6.11 -13.10
N PRO A 36 2.08 5.74 -14.26
CA PRO A 36 2.55 6.24 -15.54
C PRO A 36 2.27 7.74 -15.68
N MET A 37 3.08 8.43 -16.47
CA MET A 37 2.82 9.81 -16.85
C MET A 37 1.59 9.87 -17.75
N ARG A 38 0.64 10.72 -17.40
CA ARG A 38 -0.56 10.97 -18.20
C ARG A 38 -0.93 12.45 -18.13
N ASP A 39 -1.58 12.96 -19.16
CA ASP A 39 -2.03 14.36 -19.22
C ASP A 39 -3.27 14.63 -18.36
N GLU A 40 -3.82 13.63 -17.77
CA GLU A 40 -5.02 13.69 -16.93
C GLU A 40 -4.69 13.35 -15.47
N ASN A 41 -5.47 13.88 -14.55
CA ASN A 41 -5.34 13.54 -13.14
C ASN A 41 -5.68 12.07 -12.92
N GLN A 42 -4.98 11.44 -11.99
CA GLN A 42 -5.14 10.03 -11.66
C GLN A 42 -5.51 9.89 -10.19
N LEU A 43 -6.28 8.86 -9.90
CA LEU A 43 -6.66 8.50 -8.53
C LEU A 43 -5.99 7.19 -8.16
N HIS A 44 -5.33 7.18 -7.01
CA HIS A 44 -4.84 5.97 -6.37
C HIS A 44 -5.48 5.85 -5.01
N ALA A 45 -6.17 4.75 -4.76
CA ALA A 45 -6.77 4.46 -3.47
C ALA A 45 -6.40 3.05 -3.04
N ALA A 46 -5.90 2.93 -1.83
CA ALA A 46 -5.44 1.64 -1.31
C ALA A 46 -5.88 1.45 0.14
N VAL A 47 -6.20 0.22 0.48
CA VAL A 47 -6.41 -0.22 1.85
C VAL A 47 -5.45 -1.37 2.12
N VAL A 48 -4.63 -1.21 3.15
CA VAL A 48 -3.69 -2.25 3.58
C VAL A 48 -4.04 -2.63 5.01
N GLU A 49 -4.26 -3.92 5.23
CA GLU A 49 -4.57 -4.46 6.55
C GLU A 49 -3.53 -5.52 6.91
N LEU A 50 -2.93 -5.36 8.07
CA LEU A 50 -1.89 -6.26 8.59
C LEU A 50 -2.37 -6.85 9.90
N VAL A 51 -2.33 -8.18 10.00
CA VAL A 51 -2.70 -8.89 11.23
C VAL A 51 -1.52 -9.75 11.65
N ALA A 52 -0.94 -9.44 12.80
CA ALA A 52 0.12 -10.24 13.39
C ALA A 52 -0.46 -11.03 14.58
N LEU A 53 -0.51 -12.34 14.43
CA LEU A 53 -0.99 -13.22 15.49
C LEU A 53 0.07 -13.33 16.62
N ASP A 54 -0.20 -14.11 17.67
CA ASP A 54 0.66 -14.15 18.85
C ASP A 54 2.13 -14.35 18.50
N HIS A 55 2.99 -13.47 19.00
CA HIS A 55 4.45 -13.48 18.82
C HIS A 55 4.92 -13.36 17.37
N ALA A 56 4.02 -13.06 16.41
CA ALA A 56 4.40 -12.82 15.03
C ALA A 56 5.05 -11.46 14.85
N ARG A 57 5.81 -11.32 13.77
CA ARG A 57 6.42 -10.05 13.39
C ARG A 57 6.15 -9.76 11.93
N ILE A 58 5.68 -8.55 11.65
CA ILE A 58 5.48 -8.07 10.29
C ILE A 58 6.33 -6.83 10.09
N LYS A 59 7.11 -6.84 9.02
CA LYS A 59 7.78 -5.66 8.51
C LYS A 59 7.20 -5.34 7.14
N TYR A 60 6.46 -4.26 7.07
CA TYR A 60 5.86 -3.79 5.83
C TYR A 60 6.57 -2.52 5.38
N SER A 61 7.06 -2.52 4.15
CA SER A 61 7.72 -1.36 3.55
C SER A 61 7.12 -1.07 2.19
N THR A 62 6.91 0.19 1.89
CA THR A 62 6.44 0.60 0.57
C THR A 62 7.36 1.67 0.00
N VAL A 63 7.67 1.52 -1.28
CA VAL A 63 8.36 2.53 -2.08
C VAL A 63 7.34 3.13 -3.03
N GLN A 64 7.20 4.45 -2.97
CA GLN A 64 6.22 5.15 -3.80
C GLN A 64 6.93 6.13 -4.72
N ASN A 65 6.58 6.08 -6.00
CA ASN A 65 7.13 6.97 -7.01
C ASN A 65 5.97 7.46 -7.89
N TRP A 66 5.56 8.68 -7.65
CA TRP A 66 4.39 9.27 -8.29
C TRP A 66 4.80 10.41 -9.23
N TYR A 67 4.15 10.48 -10.39
CA TYR A 67 4.29 11.63 -11.27
C TYR A 67 3.57 12.84 -10.66
N PRO A 68 4.27 13.96 -10.41
CA PRO A 68 3.67 15.12 -9.72
C PRO A 68 2.78 16.00 -10.60
N GLY A 69 2.67 15.71 -11.88
CA GLY A 69 1.99 16.56 -12.85
C GLY A 69 2.96 17.39 -13.67
N ASP A 70 2.42 18.12 -14.64
CA ASP A 70 3.21 19.02 -15.47
C ASP A 70 3.36 20.42 -14.82
N LYS A 71 3.90 21.37 -15.56
CA LYS A 71 4.10 22.76 -15.10
C LYS A 71 2.80 23.45 -14.69
N ASP A 72 1.69 23.06 -15.32
CA ASP A 72 0.37 23.63 -15.06
C ASP A 72 -0.41 22.82 -14.02
N GLY A 73 0.20 21.80 -13.42
CA GLY A 73 -0.42 20.95 -12.43
C GLY A 73 -1.34 19.87 -12.99
N LYS A 74 -1.27 19.62 -14.30
CA LYS A 74 -2.07 18.58 -14.94
C LYS A 74 -1.39 17.21 -14.85
N GLY A 75 -2.19 16.14 -14.77
CA GLY A 75 -1.68 14.78 -14.77
C GLY A 75 -1.15 14.31 -13.42
N GLY A 76 -1.36 15.06 -12.36
CA GLY A 76 -0.98 14.67 -11.00
C GLY A 76 -1.83 13.53 -10.45
N ILE A 77 -1.50 13.09 -9.25
CA ILE A 77 -2.13 11.92 -8.62
C ILE A 77 -2.78 12.30 -7.31
N TYR A 78 -4.04 11.88 -7.15
CA TYR A 78 -4.71 11.87 -5.85
C TYR A 78 -4.45 10.52 -5.19
N ASN A 79 -3.75 10.55 -4.07
CA ASN A 79 -3.35 9.33 -3.37
C ASN A 79 -4.04 9.23 -2.02
N PHE A 80 -4.98 8.29 -1.90
CA PHE A 80 -5.70 8.01 -0.67
C PHE A 80 -5.34 6.62 -0.18
N VAL A 81 -4.63 6.53 0.93
CA VAL A 81 -4.17 5.25 1.47
C VAL A 81 -4.58 5.14 2.93
N THR A 82 -5.20 4.02 3.26
CA THR A 82 -5.49 3.64 4.64
C THR A 82 -4.69 2.39 4.97
N LYS A 83 -3.92 2.46 6.05
CA LYS A 83 -3.14 1.32 6.54
C LYS A 83 -3.55 1.03 7.98
N ARG A 84 -3.95 -0.21 8.24
CA ARG A 84 -4.39 -0.65 9.56
C ARG A 84 -3.58 -1.86 10.00
N GLY A 85 -3.25 -1.89 11.28
CA GLY A 85 -2.54 -3.02 11.85
C GLY A 85 -3.22 -3.51 13.12
N VAL A 86 -3.26 -4.82 13.27
CA VAL A 86 -3.68 -5.49 14.50
C VAL A 86 -2.52 -6.36 14.95
N ALA A 87 -2.04 -6.13 16.17
CA ALA A 87 -0.98 -6.91 16.77
C ALA A 87 -1.52 -7.62 18.01
N HIS A 88 -1.48 -8.94 18.01
CA HIS A 88 -1.88 -9.77 19.14
C HIS A 88 -0.75 -9.81 20.18
N ARG A 89 -0.87 -10.67 21.18
CA ARG A 89 0.07 -10.75 22.29
C ARG A 89 1.51 -10.98 21.81
N GLY A 90 2.43 -10.11 22.22
CA GLY A 90 3.84 -10.24 21.88
C GLY A 90 4.18 -10.02 20.41
N ALA A 91 3.21 -9.62 19.60
CA ALA A 91 3.42 -9.37 18.18
C ALA A 91 4.02 -7.99 17.94
N ARG A 92 4.66 -7.83 16.77
CA ARG A 92 5.22 -6.55 16.33
C ARG A 92 4.81 -6.28 14.89
N ASP A 93 4.35 -5.07 14.67
CA ASP A 93 3.98 -4.58 13.34
C ASP A 93 4.77 -3.30 13.07
N ARG A 94 5.51 -3.29 11.98
CA ARG A 94 6.38 -2.19 11.62
C ARG A 94 6.11 -1.78 10.17
N LYS A 95 5.75 -0.51 9.99
CA LYS A 95 5.45 0.06 8.67
C LYS A 95 6.41 1.18 8.34
N SER A 96 6.88 1.21 7.10
CA SER A 96 7.70 2.32 6.61
C SER A 96 7.37 2.66 5.16
N VAL A 97 7.53 3.95 4.83
CA VAL A 97 7.35 4.48 3.48
C VAL A 97 8.65 5.13 3.05
N VAL A 98 9.07 4.80 1.86
CA VAL A 98 10.29 5.34 1.27
C VAL A 98 9.97 6.12 0.00
#